data_31ed6271eac119a197364a85e1a10f78
#
_entry.id   31ed6271eac119a197364a85e1a10f78
#
_cell.length_a   1.000
_cell.length_b   1.000
_cell.length_c   1.000
_cell.angle_alpha   90.00
_cell.angle_beta   90.00
_cell.angle_gamma   90.00
#
_symmetry.space_group_name_H-M   'P 1'
#
loop_
_entity.id
_entity.type
_entity.pdbx_description
1 polymer ?
#
loop_
_entity_poly.entity_id
_entity_poly.type
_entity_poly.pdbx_seq_one_letter_code
_entity_poly.pdbx_strand_id
1 'polypeptide(L)'
;YSLRLKRTLMLDVVVLAGLYTLRIIAGAAAANIEPSFWLLAFSMFLFLSLALVKRYAELWTLHEQGDLSASGRGYHVDDLGLLQNLGGAAGYLAVLVLALYINSETSRTLYGQPMVIWLLCPTLLYWISRVWLITHRGEMHDDPIIFALTDTHSRYILLACALILLGAMPK
;
A
#
# COMPACT_ATOMS: atom_id res chain seq x y z
N TYR A 1 -20.16 6.17 0.63
CA TYR A 1 -19.22 6.60 -0.43
C TYR A 1 -20.00 7.33 -1.52
N SER A 2 -20.50 8.52 -1.18
CA SER A 2 -21.41 9.29 -2.01
C SER A 2 -20.64 10.06 -3.10
N LEU A 3 -21.36 10.40 -4.18
CA LEU A 3 -20.87 11.16 -5.34
C LEU A 3 -20.11 12.48 -4.99
N ARG A 4 -20.32 13.05 -3.82
CA ARG A 4 -19.62 14.25 -3.34
C ARG A 4 -18.19 13.98 -2.87
N LEU A 5 -17.92 12.87 -2.19
CA LEU A 5 -16.58 12.52 -1.69
C LEU A 5 -15.60 12.22 -2.83
N LYS A 6 -16.08 11.68 -3.94
CA LYS A 6 -15.26 11.43 -5.14
C LYS A 6 -14.79 12.70 -5.86
N ARG A 7 -15.43 13.85 -5.61
CA ARG A 7 -15.13 15.13 -6.26
C ARG A 7 -14.14 16.00 -5.48
N THR A 8 -13.79 15.62 -4.25
CA THR A 8 -12.86 16.38 -3.42
C THR A 8 -11.47 15.78 -3.59
N LEU A 9 -10.54 16.59 -4.09
CA LEU A 9 -9.13 16.25 -4.28
C LEU A 9 -8.55 15.59 -3.03
N MET A 10 -7.82 14.50 -3.20
CA MET A 10 -7.14 13.71 -2.16
C MET A 10 -8.08 13.01 -1.15
N LEU A 11 -9.31 13.49 -0.93
CA LEU A 11 -10.22 12.85 0.02
C LEU A 11 -10.65 11.47 -0.44
N ASP A 12 -10.83 11.27 -1.75
CA ASP A 12 -11.17 9.98 -2.35
C ASP A 12 -10.08 8.93 -2.08
N VAL A 13 -8.82 9.32 -2.15
CA VAL A 13 -7.66 8.43 -1.91
C VAL A 13 -7.55 8.08 -0.43
N VAL A 14 -7.68 9.08 0.45
CA VAL A 14 -7.65 8.89 1.91
C VAL A 14 -8.80 8.01 2.37
N VAL A 15 -10.02 8.24 1.86
CA VAL A 15 -11.19 7.40 2.16
C VAL A 15 -10.98 5.98 1.66
N LEU A 16 -10.44 5.81 0.46
CA LEU A 16 -10.15 4.48 -0.09
C LEU A 16 -9.13 3.72 0.79
N ALA A 17 -8.04 4.37 1.19
CA ALA A 17 -7.06 3.80 2.11
C ALA A 17 -7.70 3.44 3.46
N GLY A 18 -8.54 4.32 4.00
CA GLY A 18 -9.30 4.08 5.23
C GLY A 18 -10.24 2.88 5.13
N LEU A 19 -10.93 2.71 4.00
CA LEU A 19 -11.80 1.55 3.77
C LEU A 19 -11.03 0.22 3.75
N TYR A 20 -9.81 0.20 3.18
CA TYR A 20 -8.95 -0.98 3.24
C TYR A 20 -8.45 -1.25 4.66
N THR A 21 -8.07 -0.22 5.41
CA THR A 21 -7.69 -0.36 6.82
C THR A 21 -8.86 -0.85 7.68
N LEU A 22 -10.08 -0.37 7.43
CA LEU A 22 -11.30 -0.87 8.11
C LEU A 22 -11.55 -2.36 7.84
N ARG A 23 -11.19 -2.88 6.67
CA ARG A 23 -11.28 -4.33 6.40
C ARG A 23 -10.34 -5.15 7.27
N ILE A 24 -9.15 -4.62 7.58
CA ILE A 24 -8.22 -5.26 8.52
C ILE A 24 -8.81 -5.27 9.92
N ILE A 25 -9.39 -4.15 10.37
CA ILE A 25 -10.06 -4.07 11.68
C ILE A 25 -11.22 -5.06 11.75
N ALA A 26 -12.05 -5.13 10.71
CA ALA A 26 -13.16 -6.06 10.66
C ALA A 26 -12.69 -7.53 10.65
N GLY A 27 -11.62 -7.85 9.91
CA GLY A 27 -11.01 -9.18 9.91
C GLY A 27 -10.43 -9.57 11.27
N ALA A 28 -9.75 -8.64 11.93
CA ALA A 28 -9.21 -8.82 13.29
C ALA A 28 -10.34 -9.06 14.31
N ALA A 29 -11.42 -8.27 14.22
CA ALA A 29 -12.61 -8.45 15.06
C ALA A 29 -13.30 -9.81 14.82
N ALA A 30 -13.41 -10.24 13.57
CA ALA A 30 -13.97 -11.55 13.23
C ALA A 30 -13.12 -12.73 13.75
N ALA A 31 -11.80 -12.53 13.82
CA ALA A 31 -10.86 -13.50 14.39
C ALA A 31 -10.68 -13.37 15.91
N ASN A 32 -11.38 -12.44 16.55
CA ASN A 32 -11.22 -12.09 17.98
C ASN A 32 -9.77 -11.75 18.36
N ILE A 33 -9.09 -11.00 17.48
CA ILE A 33 -7.71 -10.53 17.65
C ILE A 33 -7.73 -9.00 17.75
N GLU A 34 -7.06 -8.43 18.73
CA GLU A 34 -6.89 -6.97 18.82
C GLU A 34 -5.83 -6.52 17.81
N PRO A 35 -6.19 -5.65 16.83
CA PRO A 35 -5.22 -5.14 15.88
C PRO A 35 -4.24 -4.18 16.58
N SER A 36 -2.95 -4.39 16.42
CA SER A 36 -1.95 -3.49 16.98
C SER A 36 -1.97 -2.13 16.28
N PHE A 37 -1.67 -1.07 17.04
CA PHE A 37 -1.51 0.28 16.49
C PHE A 37 -0.54 0.31 15.29
N TRP A 38 0.57 -0.43 15.40
CA TRP A 38 1.58 -0.51 14.35
C TRP A 38 1.07 -1.14 13.06
N LEU A 39 0.24 -2.19 13.17
CA LEU A 39 -0.39 -2.83 12.02
C LEU A 39 -1.34 -1.87 11.31
N LEU A 40 -2.12 -1.12 12.07
CA LEU A 40 -3.06 -0.15 11.51
C LEU A 40 -2.32 1.01 10.84
N ALA A 41 -1.27 1.54 11.46
CA ALA A 41 -0.45 2.61 10.89
C ALA A 41 0.27 2.14 9.61
N PHE A 42 0.90 0.97 9.63
CA PHE A 42 1.50 0.35 8.45
C PHE A 42 0.49 0.20 7.31
N SER A 43 -0.68 -0.38 7.62
CA SER A 43 -1.74 -0.63 6.64
C SER A 43 -2.24 0.66 6.02
N MET A 44 -2.46 1.69 6.83
CA MET A 44 -2.94 2.98 6.36
C MET A 44 -1.99 3.62 5.36
N PHE A 45 -0.68 3.65 5.65
CA PHE A 45 0.32 4.20 4.74
C PHE A 45 0.50 3.34 3.49
N LEU A 46 0.51 2.01 3.62
CA LEU A 46 0.60 1.10 2.49
C LEU A 46 -0.60 1.24 1.55
N PHE A 47 -1.81 1.22 2.09
CA PHE A 47 -3.02 1.37 1.28
C PHE A 47 -3.17 2.77 0.71
N LEU A 48 -2.67 3.81 1.38
CA LEU A 48 -2.60 5.15 0.81
C LEU A 48 -1.69 5.16 -0.42
N SER A 49 -0.52 4.53 -0.34
CA SER A 49 0.38 4.39 -1.49
C SER A 49 -0.31 3.67 -2.65
N LEU A 50 -0.96 2.53 -2.40
CA LEU A 50 -1.66 1.76 -3.44
C LEU A 50 -2.88 2.51 -4.01
N ALA A 51 -3.60 3.28 -3.19
CA ALA A 51 -4.69 4.11 -3.67
C ALA A 51 -4.19 5.23 -4.61
N LEU A 52 -3.00 5.79 -4.32
CA LEU A 52 -2.35 6.78 -5.17
C LEU A 52 -1.81 6.14 -6.47
N VAL A 53 -1.27 4.90 -6.42
CA VAL A 53 -0.94 4.12 -7.62
C VAL A 53 -2.14 4.00 -8.54
N LYS A 54 -3.29 3.60 -8.01
CA LYS A 54 -4.53 3.48 -8.79
C LYS A 54 -4.92 4.81 -9.43
N ARG A 55 -4.83 5.91 -8.68
CA ARG A 55 -5.16 7.23 -9.18
C ARG A 55 -4.19 7.68 -10.27
N TYR A 56 -2.90 7.42 -10.08
CA TYR A 56 -1.88 7.71 -11.07
C TYR A 56 -2.14 6.94 -12.38
N ALA A 57 -2.39 5.62 -12.30
CA ALA A 57 -2.66 4.79 -13.47
C ALA A 57 -3.89 5.26 -14.26
N GLU A 58 -4.98 5.64 -13.56
CA GLU A 58 -6.17 6.21 -14.19
C GLU A 58 -5.86 7.53 -14.94
N LEU A 59 -5.07 8.44 -14.33
CA LEU A 59 -4.68 9.70 -14.99
C LEU A 59 -3.71 9.47 -16.14
N TRP A 60 -2.81 8.52 -16.01
CA TRP A 60 -1.89 8.17 -17.09
C TRP A 60 -2.63 7.71 -18.34
N THR A 61 -3.63 6.84 -18.18
CA THR A 61 -4.47 6.36 -19.29
C THR A 61 -5.20 7.52 -19.97
N LEU A 62 -5.72 8.49 -19.20
CA LEU A 62 -6.37 9.68 -19.75
C LEU A 62 -5.38 10.56 -20.52
N HIS A 63 -4.16 10.71 -20.00
CA HIS A 63 -3.10 11.45 -20.66
C HIS A 63 -2.78 10.86 -22.06
N GLU A 64 -2.67 9.53 -22.15
CA GLU A 64 -2.43 8.85 -23.43
C GLU A 64 -3.60 9.01 -24.42
N GLN A 65 -4.84 9.17 -23.92
CA GLN A 65 -6.04 9.41 -24.73
C GLN A 65 -6.19 10.88 -25.17
N GLY A 66 -5.29 11.76 -24.70
CA GLY A 66 -5.35 13.21 -25.00
C GLY A 66 -6.32 14.00 -24.13
N ASP A 67 -6.89 13.38 -23.10
CA ASP A 67 -7.75 14.04 -22.12
C ASP A 67 -6.93 14.75 -21.04
N LEU A 68 -7.28 16.00 -20.72
CA LEU A 68 -6.53 16.81 -19.76
C LEU A 68 -7.00 16.63 -18.31
N SER A 69 -8.14 15.99 -18.08
CA SER A 69 -8.70 15.86 -16.73
C SER A 69 -9.53 14.60 -16.54
N ALA A 70 -9.45 14.01 -15.35
CA ALA A 70 -10.32 12.91 -14.95
C ALA A 70 -11.76 13.40 -14.74
N SER A 71 -12.66 12.99 -15.63
CA SER A 71 -14.08 13.38 -15.57
C SER A 71 -14.66 13.08 -14.18
N GLY A 72 -15.10 14.13 -13.49
CA GLY A 72 -15.83 14.06 -12.22
C GLY A 72 -14.98 13.91 -10.95
N ARG A 73 -13.63 13.99 -11.01
CA ARG A 73 -12.75 13.80 -9.84
C ARG A 73 -11.82 14.97 -9.51
N GLY A 74 -11.76 16.00 -10.35
CA GLY A 74 -10.97 17.22 -10.12
C GLY A 74 -9.44 17.07 -10.27
N TYR A 75 -8.93 15.90 -10.68
CA TYR A 75 -7.51 15.70 -10.98
C TYR A 75 -7.18 16.08 -12.41
N HIS A 76 -6.03 16.73 -12.58
CA HIS A 76 -5.45 17.07 -13.87
C HIS A 76 -4.21 16.20 -14.14
N VAL A 77 -3.88 16.06 -15.42
CA VAL A 77 -2.66 15.32 -15.84
C VAL A 77 -1.39 15.93 -15.22
N ASP A 78 -1.38 17.25 -15.00
CA ASP A 78 -0.27 17.92 -14.33
C ASP A 78 -0.03 17.47 -12.89
N ASP A 79 -1.02 16.83 -12.25
CA ASP A 79 -0.92 16.30 -10.88
C ASP A 79 -0.15 14.97 -10.82
N LEU A 80 0.18 14.32 -11.96
CA LEU A 80 0.87 13.04 -12.00
C LEU A 80 2.17 13.03 -11.18
N GLY A 81 3.01 14.07 -11.32
CA GLY A 81 4.24 14.18 -10.54
C GLY A 81 4.02 14.28 -9.04
N LEU A 82 2.98 15.03 -8.63
CA LEU A 82 2.61 15.16 -7.21
C LEU A 82 2.09 13.83 -6.64
N LEU A 83 1.21 13.15 -7.37
CA LEU A 83 0.66 11.84 -6.96
C LEU A 83 1.76 10.80 -6.80
N GLN A 84 2.73 10.76 -7.73
CA GLN A 84 3.88 9.87 -7.65
C GLN A 84 4.73 10.14 -6.40
N ASN A 85 5.03 11.42 -6.11
CA ASN A 85 5.82 11.80 -4.95
C ASN A 85 5.12 11.44 -3.63
N LEU A 86 3.83 11.78 -3.50
CA LEU A 86 3.05 11.48 -2.31
C LEU A 86 2.87 9.97 -2.12
N GLY A 87 2.65 9.23 -3.19
CA GLY A 87 2.43 7.80 -3.14
C GLY A 87 3.71 7.01 -2.84
N GLY A 88 4.84 7.40 -3.42
CA GLY A 88 6.15 6.85 -3.10
C GLY A 88 6.52 7.13 -1.65
N ALA A 89 6.33 8.37 -1.18
CA ALA A 89 6.56 8.74 0.21
C ALA A 89 5.68 7.91 1.17
N ALA A 90 4.38 7.77 0.90
CA ALA A 90 3.48 6.96 1.71
C ALA A 90 3.94 5.50 1.79
N GLY A 91 4.36 4.90 0.67
CA GLY A 91 4.89 3.54 0.64
C GLY A 91 6.16 3.37 1.49
N TYR A 92 7.08 4.32 1.43
CA TYR A 92 8.30 4.28 2.22
C TYR A 92 8.05 4.55 3.71
N LEU A 93 7.07 5.41 4.04
CA LEU A 93 6.62 5.59 5.42
C LEU A 93 6.01 4.30 5.99
N ALA A 94 5.28 3.52 5.20
CA ALA A 94 4.80 2.21 5.64
C ALA A 94 5.98 1.31 6.07
N VAL A 95 7.06 1.24 5.27
CA VAL A 95 8.24 0.45 5.63
C VAL A 95 8.96 1.00 6.86
N LEU A 96 9.00 2.34 7.02
CA LEU A 96 9.55 2.95 8.23
C LEU A 96 8.74 2.56 9.48
N VAL A 97 7.41 2.58 9.40
CA VAL A 97 6.53 2.15 10.50
C VAL A 97 6.79 0.68 10.84
N LEU A 98 6.96 -0.18 9.82
CA LEU A 98 7.32 -1.58 10.04
C LEU A 98 8.68 -1.72 10.74
N ALA A 99 9.70 -0.98 10.33
CA ALA A 99 11.02 -0.99 10.95
C ALA A 99 10.97 -0.55 12.43
N LEU A 100 10.16 0.47 12.74
CA LEU A 100 9.92 0.91 14.12
C LEU A 100 9.18 -0.15 14.94
N TYR A 101 8.19 -0.82 14.34
CA TYR A 101 7.48 -1.93 14.98
C TYR A 101 8.42 -3.07 15.35
N ILE A 102 9.34 -3.45 14.49
CA ILE A 102 10.29 -4.55 14.76
C ILE A 102 11.12 -4.27 16.01
N ASN A 103 11.43 -3.01 16.29
CA ASN A 103 12.17 -2.59 17.49
C ASN A 103 11.30 -2.40 18.73
N SER A 104 9.97 -2.51 18.61
CA SER A 104 9.05 -2.35 19.76
C SER A 104 9.10 -3.55 20.71
N GLU A 105 8.75 -3.32 21.96
CA GLU A 105 8.62 -4.39 22.96
C GLU A 105 7.56 -5.42 22.55
N THR A 106 6.46 -4.96 21.92
CA THR A 106 5.40 -5.83 21.40
C THR A 106 5.93 -6.85 20.40
N SER A 107 6.82 -6.44 19.49
CA SER A 107 7.41 -7.34 18.52
C SER A 107 8.31 -8.36 19.20
N ARG A 108 9.10 -7.94 20.19
CA ARG A 108 10.03 -8.83 20.94
C ARG A 108 9.30 -9.89 21.75
N THR A 109 8.09 -9.60 22.23
CA THR A 109 7.27 -10.56 22.98
C THR A 109 6.52 -11.54 22.08
N LEU A 110 6.13 -11.11 20.88
CA LEU A 110 5.33 -11.92 19.94
C LEU A 110 6.18 -12.87 19.09
N TYR A 111 7.42 -12.49 18.77
CA TYR A 111 8.27 -13.24 17.85
C TYR A 111 9.51 -13.78 18.54
N GLY A 112 9.80 -15.06 18.30
CA GLY A 112 11.00 -15.70 18.84
C GLY A 112 12.31 -15.16 18.23
N GLN A 113 12.25 -14.66 16.99
CA GLN A 113 13.41 -14.10 16.29
C GLN A 113 13.02 -12.77 15.56
N PRO A 114 12.91 -11.66 16.30
CA PRO A 114 12.50 -10.36 15.71
C PRO A 114 13.44 -9.89 14.59
N MET A 115 14.72 -10.27 14.63
CA MET A 115 15.71 -9.91 13.60
C MET A 115 15.37 -10.48 12.21
N VAL A 116 14.68 -11.63 12.16
CA VAL A 116 14.27 -12.24 10.88
C VAL A 116 13.20 -11.38 10.21
N ILE A 117 12.32 -10.75 10.99
CA ILE A 117 11.28 -9.84 10.46
C ILE A 117 11.89 -8.63 9.75
N TRP A 118 13.12 -8.25 10.13
CA TRP A 118 13.82 -7.13 9.48
C TRP A 118 14.00 -7.33 7.97
N LEU A 119 14.03 -8.57 7.50
CA LEU A 119 14.09 -8.91 6.08
C LEU A 119 12.83 -8.47 5.29
N LEU A 120 11.72 -8.24 5.98
CA LEU A 120 10.52 -7.67 5.35
C LEU A 120 10.77 -6.23 4.85
N CYS A 121 11.60 -5.44 5.54
CA CYS A 121 11.84 -4.06 5.16
C CYS A 121 12.44 -3.94 3.75
N PRO A 122 13.61 -4.55 3.42
CA PRO A 122 14.15 -4.49 2.07
C PRO A 122 13.25 -5.17 1.04
N THR A 123 12.54 -6.24 1.41
CA THR A 123 11.61 -6.94 0.52
C THR A 123 10.45 -6.03 0.11
N LEU A 124 9.85 -5.32 1.06
CA LEU A 124 8.75 -4.38 0.79
C LEU A 124 9.25 -3.10 0.11
N LEU A 125 10.44 -2.59 0.46
CA LEU A 125 11.05 -1.46 -0.27
C LEU A 125 11.22 -1.79 -1.74
N TYR A 126 11.74 -2.97 -2.06
CA TYR A 126 11.88 -3.42 -3.45
C TYR A 126 10.52 -3.51 -4.14
N TRP A 127 9.51 -4.13 -3.49
CA TRP A 127 8.19 -4.30 -4.07
C TRP A 127 7.49 -2.96 -4.35
N ILE A 128 7.50 -2.05 -3.38
CA ILE A 128 6.88 -0.72 -3.52
C ILE A 128 7.58 0.08 -4.63
N SER A 129 8.92 0.06 -4.66
CA SER A 129 9.68 0.74 -5.70
C SER A 129 9.38 0.18 -7.08
N ARG A 130 9.25 -1.15 -7.20
CA ARG A 130 8.88 -1.82 -8.45
C ARG A 130 7.47 -1.45 -8.88
N VAL A 131 6.49 -1.47 -7.98
CA VAL A 131 5.10 -1.07 -8.28
C VAL A 131 5.07 0.35 -8.82
N TRP A 132 5.74 1.30 -8.17
CA TRP A 132 5.80 2.68 -8.63
C TRP A 132 6.54 2.85 -9.97
N LEU A 133 7.59 2.07 -10.22
CA LEU A 133 8.31 2.10 -11.49
C LEU A 133 7.42 1.60 -12.65
N ILE A 134 6.69 0.50 -12.45
CA ILE A 134 5.73 -0.05 -13.44
C ILE A 134 4.60 0.95 -13.68
N THR A 135 4.08 1.54 -12.61
CA THR A 135 3.02 2.55 -12.69
C THR A 135 3.48 3.79 -13.46
N HIS A 136 4.70 4.29 -13.19
CA HIS A 136 5.29 5.42 -13.89
C HIS A 136 5.49 5.17 -15.40
N ARG A 137 5.74 3.92 -15.79
CA ARG A 137 5.87 3.52 -17.20
C ARG A 137 4.55 3.34 -17.92
N GLY A 138 3.42 3.50 -17.24
CA GLY A 138 2.10 3.25 -17.80
C GLY A 138 1.74 1.77 -17.98
N GLU A 139 2.52 0.87 -17.38
CA GLU A 139 2.33 -0.59 -17.49
C GLU A 139 1.35 -1.15 -16.43
N MET A 140 0.78 -0.28 -15.57
CA MET A 140 -0.19 -0.67 -14.57
C MET A 140 -1.61 -0.57 -15.15
N HIS A 141 -2.15 -1.68 -15.63
CA HIS A 141 -3.48 -1.74 -16.25
C HIS A 141 -4.57 -2.21 -15.28
N ASP A 142 -4.18 -2.91 -14.22
CA ASP A 142 -5.09 -3.48 -13.24
C ASP A 142 -5.13 -2.66 -11.94
N ASP A 143 -6.11 -2.97 -11.10
CA ASP A 143 -6.11 -2.50 -9.71
C ASP A 143 -4.83 -3.00 -9.02
N PRO A 144 -4.11 -2.15 -8.26
CA PRO A 144 -2.85 -2.52 -7.60
C PRO A 144 -2.94 -3.78 -6.73
N ILE A 145 -4.11 -4.06 -6.14
CA ILE A 145 -4.32 -5.28 -5.34
C ILE A 145 -4.42 -6.50 -6.26
N ILE A 146 -5.13 -6.39 -7.38
CA ILE A 146 -5.20 -7.46 -8.37
C ILE A 146 -3.81 -7.70 -8.94
N PHE A 147 -3.08 -6.65 -9.29
CA PHE A 147 -1.68 -6.74 -9.75
C PHE A 147 -0.79 -7.47 -8.73
N ALA A 148 -0.91 -7.16 -7.43
CA ALA A 148 -0.15 -7.84 -6.38
C ALA A 148 -0.40 -9.36 -6.32
N LEU A 149 -1.60 -9.79 -6.70
CA LEU A 149 -2.00 -11.22 -6.68
C LEU A 149 -1.73 -11.94 -8.02
N THR A 150 -1.70 -11.23 -9.15
CA THR A 150 -1.58 -11.81 -10.48
C THR A 150 -0.16 -11.74 -11.03
N ASP A 151 0.58 -10.68 -10.72
CA ASP A 151 1.97 -10.51 -11.17
C ASP A 151 2.89 -11.56 -10.53
N THR A 152 3.65 -12.26 -11.36
CA THR A 152 4.52 -13.36 -10.93
C THR A 152 5.58 -12.93 -9.93
N HIS A 153 6.21 -11.76 -10.13
CA HIS A 153 7.21 -11.24 -9.19
C HIS A 153 6.59 -10.84 -7.85
N SER A 154 5.42 -10.21 -7.87
CA SER A 154 4.69 -9.86 -6.65
C SER A 154 4.29 -11.09 -5.85
N ARG A 155 3.90 -12.18 -6.52
CA ARG A 155 3.60 -13.47 -5.87
C ARG A 155 4.82 -14.07 -5.17
N TYR A 156 6.01 -14.03 -5.80
CA TYR A 156 7.25 -14.47 -5.15
C TYR A 156 7.59 -13.61 -3.94
N ILE A 157 7.38 -12.30 -4.00
CA ILE A 157 7.61 -11.39 -2.89
C ILE A 157 6.63 -11.68 -1.74
N LEU A 158 5.35 -11.89 -2.04
CA LEU A 158 4.36 -12.28 -1.03
C LEU A 158 4.72 -13.62 -0.37
N LEU A 159 5.17 -14.59 -1.14
CA LEU A 159 5.66 -15.87 -0.62
C LEU A 159 6.88 -15.68 0.28
N ALA A 160 7.84 -14.86 -0.14
CA ALA A 160 9.02 -14.54 0.67
C ALA A 160 8.62 -13.86 1.98
N CYS A 161 7.69 -12.91 1.96
CA CYS A 161 7.15 -12.28 3.17
C CYS A 161 6.50 -13.31 4.10
N ALA A 162 5.71 -14.25 3.57
CA ALA A 162 5.08 -15.30 4.35
C ALA A 162 6.12 -16.22 4.99
N LEU A 163 7.16 -16.63 4.26
CA LEU A 163 8.24 -17.47 4.77
C LEU A 163 9.05 -16.75 5.87
N ILE A 164 9.32 -15.45 5.71
CA ILE A 164 10.00 -14.64 6.73
C ILE A 164 9.16 -14.60 8.02
N LEU A 165 7.85 -14.36 7.91
CA LEU A 165 6.95 -14.34 9.07
C LEU A 165 6.88 -15.71 9.77
N LEU A 166 6.75 -16.80 9.01
CA LEU A 166 6.75 -18.15 9.56
C LEU A 166 8.06 -18.48 10.26
N GLY A 167 9.20 -18.07 9.70
CA GLY A 167 10.53 -18.27 10.30
C GLY A 167 10.75 -17.44 11.57
N ALA A 168 10.01 -16.35 11.76
CA ALA A 168 10.09 -15.49 12.93
C ALA A 168 9.22 -15.96 14.10
N MET A 169 8.27 -16.86 13.86
CA MET A 169 7.37 -17.38 14.90
C MET A 169 8.15 -18.15 15.98
N PRO A 170 7.73 -18.07 17.25
CA PRO A 170 8.31 -18.88 18.30
C PRO A 170 8.09 -20.37 17.97
N LYS A 171 9.15 -21.16 18.14
CA LYS A 171 9.09 -22.62 18.02
C LYS A 171 8.46 -23.23 19.26
#